data_b58049f03bbe3afa4be63b6f63002dbc
#
_entry.id   b58049f03bbe3afa4be63b6f63002dbc
#
_cell.length_a   1.000
_cell.length_b   1.000
_cell.length_c   1.000
_cell.angle_alpha   90.00
_cell.angle_beta   90.00
_cell.angle_gamma   90.00
#
_symmetry.space_group_name_H-M   'P 1'
#
loop_
_entity.id
_entity.type
_entity.pdbx_description
1 polymer ?
#
loop_
_entity_poly.entity_id
_entity_poly.type
_entity_poly.pdbx_seq_one_letter_code
_entity_poly.pdbx_strand_id
1 'polypeptide(L)'
;MTLISPRHRLSLAISLLSALALAPAVEAEPLRDRANDLFNPVPASGNSAADGKLNPDQVELGKMLFFEPRISASHLISCNTCHNVGFGGHDYLPTSIGHGWQRGPRNSPTVFNAVFNAAQFWDGRAADLAEQAKGPVQASVEMSS
;
A
#
# COMPACT_ATOMS: atom_id res chain seq x y z
N MET A 1 -0.44 -60.96 -15.41
CA MET A 1 0.22 -59.66 -15.23
C MET A 1 0.75 -59.20 -16.58
N THR A 2 -0.05 -58.43 -17.31
CA THR A 2 0.21 -58.08 -18.72
C THR A 2 1.12 -56.84 -18.73
N LEU A 3 2.35 -56.98 -19.13
CA LEU A 3 3.34 -55.89 -19.27
C LEU A 3 2.95 -55.02 -20.46
N ILE A 4 2.61 -53.78 -20.19
CA ILE A 4 2.33 -52.76 -21.21
C ILE A 4 3.64 -52.49 -21.98
N SER A 5 3.58 -52.67 -23.31
CA SER A 5 4.70 -52.49 -24.24
C SER A 5 5.26 -51.05 -24.14
N PRO A 6 6.59 -50.83 -24.25
CA PRO A 6 7.21 -49.52 -24.18
C PRO A 6 6.70 -48.51 -25.22
N ARG A 7 6.20 -48.99 -26.36
CA ARG A 7 5.56 -48.16 -27.40
C ARG A 7 4.23 -47.51 -26.92
N HIS A 8 3.46 -48.19 -26.10
CA HIS A 8 2.19 -47.67 -25.55
C HIS A 8 2.47 -46.63 -24.43
N ARG A 9 3.56 -46.77 -23.68
CA ARG A 9 3.95 -45.78 -22.66
C ARG A 9 4.40 -44.48 -23.30
N LEU A 10 5.09 -44.49 -24.42
CA LEU A 10 5.53 -43.31 -25.14
C LEU A 10 4.33 -42.56 -25.76
N SER A 11 3.37 -43.28 -26.34
CA SER A 11 2.15 -42.67 -26.91
C SER A 11 1.25 -42.02 -25.86
N LEU A 12 1.11 -42.59 -24.65
CA LEU A 12 0.38 -41.98 -23.55
C LEU A 12 1.06 -40.72 -23.03
N ALA A 13 2.39 -40.74 -22.93
CA ALA A 13 3.15 -39.56 -22.46
C ALA A 13 3.04 -38.36 -23.42
N ILE A 14 3.08 -38.63 -24.74
CA ILE A 14 2.93 -37.59 -25.77
C ILE A 14 1.50 -37.02 -25.75
N SER A 15 0.47 -37.87 -25.55
CA SER A 15 -0.92 -37.41 -25.46
C SER A 15 -1.21 -36.57 -24.21
N LEU A 16 -0.55 -36.85 -23.07
CA LEU A 16 -0.67 -36.04 -21.86
C LEU A 16 0.03 -34.67 -22.00
N LEU A 17 1.20 -34.64 -22.67
CA LEU A 17 1.86 -33.35 -22.93
C LEU A 17 1.05 -32.45 -23.88
N SER A 18 0.40 -33.03 -24.88
CA SER A 18 -0.44 -32.28 -25.82
C SER A 18 -1.70 -31.71 -25.17
N ALA A 19 -2.26 -32.38 -24.16
CA ALA A 19 -3.42 -31.88 -23.42
C ALA A 19 -3.07 -30.69 -22.49
N LEU A 20 -1.84 -30.60 -22.00
CA LEU A 20 -1.39 -29.48 -21.17
C LEU A 20 -1.15 -28.19 -21.99
N ALA A 21 -0.88 -28.32 -23.28
CA ALA A 21 -0.65 -27.18 -24.17
C ALA A 21 -1.92 -26.50 -24.67
N LEU A 22 -3.10 -27.08 -24.38
CA LEU A 22 -4.44 -26.60 -24.79
C LEU A 22 -5.24 -25.99 -23.63
N ALA A 23 -4.58 -25.67 -22.51
CA ALA A 23 -5.25 -24.84 -21.50
C ALA A 23 -5.57 -23.50 -22.16
N PRO A 24 -6.85 -23.07 -22.20
CA PRO A 24 -7.19 -21.76 -22.74
C PRO A 24 -6.39 -20.72 -21.98
N ALA A 25 -5.65 -19.88 -22.67
CA ALA A 25 -5.10 -18.69 -22.07
C ALA A 25 -6.29 -17.95 -21.45
N VAL A 26 -6.27 -17.79 -20.13
CA VAL A 26 -7.29 -16.99 -19.45
C VAL A 26 -7.20 -15.61 -20.08
N GLU A 27 -8.23 -15.23 -20.81
CA GLU A 27 -8.32 -13.91 -21.43
C GLU A 27 -8.38 -12.86 -20.33
N ALA A 28 -7.22 -12.34 -19.93
CA ALA A 28 -7.12 -11.27 -18.95
C ALA A 28 -7.60 -9.92 -19.54
N GLU A 29 -7.64 -9.79 -20.86
CA GLU A 29 -8.02 -8.58 -21.57
C GLU A 29 -9.44 -8.07 -21.23
N PRO A 30 -10.51 -8.91 -21.25
CA PRO A 30 -11.86 -8.41 -20.95
C PRO A 30 -12.01 -7.88 -19.52
N LEU A 31 -11.26 -8.43 -18.56
CA LEU A 31 -11.30 -7.96 -17.18
C LEU A 31 -10.55 -6.63 -17.03
N ARG A 32 -9.44 -6.46 -17.73
CA ARG A 32 -8.67 -5.23 -17.77
C ARG A 32 -9.47 -4.09 -18.37
N ASP A 33 -10.14 -4.33 -19.50
CA ASP A 33 -10.96 -3.33 -20.18
C ASP A 33 -12.12 -2.88 -19.27
N ARG A 34 -12.84 -3.82 -18.65
CA ARG A 34 -13.87 -3.49 -17.66
C ARG A 34 -13.33 -2.74 -16.44
N ALA A 35 -12.11 -3.02 -16.01
CA ALA A 35 -11.49 -2.28 -14.91
C ALA A 35 -11.14 -0.85 -15.33
N ASN A 36 -10.64 -0.64 -16.56
CA ASN A 36 -10.34 0.67 -17.09
C ASN A 36 -11.58 1.55 -17.28
N ASP A 37 -12.76 0.95 -17.48
CA ASP A 37 -14.03 1.69 -17.55
C ASP A 37 -14.45 2.23 -16.17
N LEU A 38 -13.99 1.63 -15.09
CA LEU A 38 -14.40 1.96 -13.73
C LEU A 38 -13.31 2.69 -12.92
N PHE A 39 -12.05 2.42 -13.21
CA PHE A 39 -10.90 2.90 -12.44
C PHE A 39 -9.88 3.57 -13.34
N ASN A 40 -9.35 4.69 -12.89
CA ASN A 40 -8.18 5.29 -13.51
C ASN A 40 -6.89 4.65 -12.97
N PRO A 41 -5.88 4.40 -13.80
CA PRO A 41 -4.59 3.94 -13.31
C PRO A 41 -3.96 4.98 -12.39
N VAL A 42 -3.31 4.53 -11.32
CA VAL A 42 -2.52 5.42 -10.47
C VAL A 42 -1.40 6.03 -11.32
N PRO A 43 -1.25 7.37 -11.37
CA PRO A 43 -0.20 8.02 -12.12
C PRO A 43 1.19 7.53 -11.72
N ALA A 44 2.07 7.30 -12.69
CA ALA A 44 3.43 6.81 -12.45
C ALA A 44 4.31 7.78 -11.62
N SER A 45 3.95 9.06 -11.61
CA SER A 45 4.58 10.07 -10.76
C SER A 45 3.56 10.68 -9.81
N GLY A 46 3.79 10.63 -8.51
CA GLY A 46 2.98 11.30 -7.50
C GLY A 46 2.87 12.81 -7.67
N ASN A 47 3.64 13.37 -8.58
CA ASN A 47 3.70 14.81 -8.86
C ASN A 47 2.42 15.37 -9.49
N SER A 48 1.53 14.52 -9.98
CA SER A 48 0.29 14.96 -10.62
C SER A 48 -0.88 15.10 -9.65
N ALA A 49 -0.78 14.56 -8.47
CA ALA A 49 -1.93 14.52 -7.56
C ALA A 49 -2.11 15.80 -6.75
N ALA A 50 -1.13 16.64 -6.68
CA ALA A 50 -1.15 17.88 -5.91
C ALA A 50 -0.90 19.10 -6.78
N ASP A 51 -1.64 19.27 -7.84
CA ASP A 51 -1.71 20.52 -8.65
C ASP A 51 -0.40 21.25 -8.90
N GLY A 52 0.68 20.63 -8.93
CA GLY A 52 1.82 21.44 -9.23
C GLY A 52 3.10 20.93 -8.60
N LYS A 53 3.98 21.32 -8.98
CA LYS A 53 5.41 21.44 -8.79
C LYS A 53 5.80 21.27 -7.30
N LEU A 54 5.80 20.03 -6.83
CA LEU A 54 6.45 19.72 -5.57
C LEU A 54 7.90 20.22 -5.65
N ASN A 55 8.27 21.08 -4.72
CA ASN A 55 9.66 21.48 -4.56
C ASN A 55 10.47 20.27 -4.10
N PRO A 56 11.51 19.84 -4.82
CA PRO A 56 12.31 18.67 -4.45
C PRO A 56 12.88 18.74 -3.04
N ASP A 57 13.29 19.92 -2.60
CA ASP A 57 13.84 20.11 -1.25
C ASP A 57 12.75 19.91 -0.16
N GLN A 58 11.52 20.32 -0.44
CA GLN A 58 10.39 20.06 0.46
C GLN A 58 10.03 18.57 0.51
N VAL A 59 10.14 17.87 -0.60
CA VAL A 59 9.91 16.42 -0.66
C VAL A 59 10.97 15.70 0.18
N GLU A 60 12.25 16.05 0.04
CA GLU A 60 13.32 15.45 0.82
C GLU A 60 13.18 15.78 2.30
N LEU A 61 12.85 17.01 2.66
CA LEU A 61 12.56 17.38 4.05
C LEU A 61 11.39 16.56 4.61
N GLY A 62 10.28 16.43 3.85
CA GLY A 62 9.13 15.64 4.27
C GLY A 62 9.48 14.18 4.48
N LYS A 63 10.30 13.60 3.60
CA LYS A 63 10.83 12.24 3.76
C LYS A 63 11.68 12.12 5.04
N MET A 64 12.56 13.06 5.31
CA MET A 64 13.36 13.05 6.55
C MET A 64 12.45 13.14 7.78
N LEU A 65 11.47 14.04 7.78
CA LEU A 65 10.52 14.22 8.88
C LEU A 65 9.64 12.97 9.11
N PHE A 66 9.29 12.25 8.07
CA PHE A 66 8.50 11.01 8.18
C PHE A 66 9.17 9.94 9.05
N PHE A 67 10.49 9.90 9.05
CA PHE A 67 11.29 8.96 9.84
C PHE A 67 11.85 9.57 11.13
N GLU A 68 11.62 10.87 11.40
CA GLU A 68 12.27 11.61 12.48
C GLU A 68 11.49 11.49 13.80
N PRO A 69 11.97 10.73 14.79
CA PRO A 69 11.25 10.56 16.05
C PRO A 69 11.39 11.78 17.00
N ARG A 70 12.38 12.64 16.79
CA ARG A 70 12.61 13.81 17.65
C ARG A 70 11.51 14.86 17.57
N ILE A 71 10.64 14.79 16.56
CA ILE A 71 9.46 15.63 16.48
C ILE A 71 8.32 15.18 17.41
N SER A 72 8.43 14.04 18.09
CA SER A 72 7.49 13.64 19.14
C SER A 72 8.02 14.05 20.52
N ALA A 73 7.13 14.32 21.46
CA ALA A 73 7.51 14.70 22.83
C ALA A 73 8.38 13.64 23.54
N SER A 74 8.21 12.37 23.23
CA SER A 74 9.04 11.28 23.76
C SER A 74 10.34 11.06 23.01
N HIS A 75 10.52 11.66 21.83
CA HIS A 75 11.62 11.38 20.90
C HIS A 75 11.70 9.90 20.45
N LEU A 76 10.58 9.17 20.52
CA LEU A 76 10.51 7.74 20.20
C LEU A 76 9.54 7.42 19.06
N ILE A 77 8.61 8.33 18.75
CA ILE A 77 7.53 8.12 17.78
C ILE A 77 7.77 8.97 16.55
N SER A 78 7.78 8.34 15.39
CA SER A 78 7.78 8.99 14.08
C SER A 78 6.53 8.59 13.29
N CYS A 79 6.28 9.20 12.14
CA CYS A 79 5.21 8.76 11.25
C CYS A 79 5.40 7.28 10.87
N ASN A 80 6.64 6.87 10.57
CA ASN A 80 6.98 5.49 10.24
C ASN A 80 6.71 4.49 11.38
N THR A 81 6.58 4.94 12.63
CA THR A 81 6.24 4.05 13.75
C THR A 81 4.86 3.40 13.55
N CYS A 82 3.87 4.17 13.11
CA CYS A 82 2.51 3.72 12.87
C CYS A 82 2.24 3.43 11.37
N HIS A 83 3.01 4.04 10.48
CA HIS A 83 2.88 3.90 9.02
C HIS A 83 4.14 3.31 8.41
N ASN A 84 4.56 2.14 8.88
CA ASN A 84 5.80 1.50 8.49
C ASN A 84 5.78 1.15 6.99
N VAL A 85 6.68 1.77 6.23
CA VAL A 85 6.77 1.55 4.78
C VAL A 85 7.16 0.11 4.42
N GLY A 86 7.87 -0.60 5.29
CA GLY A 86 8.20 -2.01 5.13
C GLY A 86 7.00 -2.95 5.36
N PHE A 87 5.94 -2.45 5.97
CA PHE A 87 4.70 -3.18 6.25
C PHE A 87 3.51 -2.68 5.43
N GLY A 88 3.76 -2.09 4.27
CA GLY A 88 2.68 -1.57 3.43
C GLY A 88 2.12 -0.22 3.89
N GLY A 89 2.87 0.52 4.69
CA GLY A 89 2.50 1.86 5.16
C GLY A 89 1.54 1.88 6.36
N HIS A 90 1.49 0.79 7.15
CA HIS A 90 0.72 0.67 8.38
C HIS A 90 1.45 -0.22 9.41
N ASP A 91 0.92 -0.44 10.62
CA ASP A 91 1.59 -1.17 11.71
C ASP A 91 0.98 -2.55 12.04
N TYR A 92 -0.03 -3.00 11.31
CA TYR A 92 -0.79 -4.24 11.54
C TYR A 92 -1.46 -4.35 12.93
N LEU A 93 -1.52 -3.26 13.70
CA LEU A 93 -2.21 -3.24 14.98
C LEU A 93 -3.67 -2.83 14.82
N PRO A 94 -4.59 -3.34 15.64
CA PRO A 94 -5.98 -2.84 15.67
C PRO A 94 -6.05 -1.34 15.97
N THR A 95 -5.15 -0.84 16.82
CA THR A 95 -4.92 0.57 17.12
C THR A 95 -3.45 0.78 17.38
N SER A 96 -2.88 1.85 16.81
CA SER A 96 -1.46 2.17 16.92
C SER A 96 -1.06 2.56 18.35
N ILE A 97 0.22 2.41 18.65
CA ILE A 97 0.82 2.82 19.93
C ILE A 97 1.67 4.06 19.68
N GLY A 98 1.34 5.14 20.39
CA GLY A 98 2.04 6.42 20.27
C GLY A 98 2.77 6.85 21.54
N HIS A 99 2.85 8.17 21.76
CA HIS A 99 3.55 8.80 22.88
C HIS A 99 3.10 8.22 24.24
N GLY A 100 4.05 7.93 25.10
CA GLY A 100 3.79 7.38 26.44
C GLY A 100 3.15 5.99 26.41
N TRP A 101 3.30 5.24 25.31
CA TRP A 101 2.72 3.91 25.10
C TRP A 101 1.19 3.92 25.08
N GLN A 102 0.59 5.08 24.86
CA GLN A 102 -0.85 5.22 24.74
C GLN A 102 -1.33 4.62 23.40
N ARG A 103 -2.57 4.15 23.39
CA ARG A 103 -3.19 3.63 22.18
C ARG A 103 -4.12 4.67 21.57
N GLY A 104 -4.00 4.86 20.27
CA GLY A 104 -4.95 5.63 19.48
C GLY A 104 -6.32 4.93 19.41
N PRO A 105 -7.36 5.65 19.01
CA PRO A 105 -8.73 5.10 18.95
C PRO A 105 -9.00 4.31 17.65
N ARG A 106 -8.13 4.37 16.66
CA ARG A 106 -8.32 3.78 15.33
C ARG A 106 -7.06 3.08 14.83
N ASN A 107 -7.25 2.16 13.90
CA ASN A 107 -6.17 1.59 13.11
C ASN A 107 -5.51 2.66 12.22
N SER A 108 -4.20 2.59 12.03
CA SER A 108 -3.50 3.43 11.05
C SER A 108 -3.72 2.89 9.63
N PRO A 109 -4.31 3.68 8.73
CA PRO A 109 -4.45 3.27 7.33
C PRO A 109 -3.10 3.30 6.62
N THR A 110 -3.00 2.63 5.47
CA THR A 110 -1.82 2.77 4.63
C THR A 110 -1.60 4.23 4.18
N VAL A 111 -0.36 4.66 4.15
CA VAL A 111 0.03 5.95 3.57
C VAL A 111 0.33 5.84 2.07
N PHE A 112 0.41 4.64 1.52
CA PHE A 112 0.69 4.45 0.10
C PHE A 112 -0.48 4.95 -0.74
N ASN A 113 -0.17 5.79 -1.70
CA ASN A 113 -1.15 6.43 -2.58
C ASN A 113 -2.22 7.27 -1.86
N ALA A 114 -2.03 7.61 -0.60
CA ALA A 114 -3.00 8.38 0.19
C ALA A 114 -3.31 9.77 -0.43
N VAL A 115 -2.43 10.30 -1.25
CA VAL A 115 -2.63 11.55 -2.00
C VAL A 115 -3.84 11.49 -2.96
N PHE A 116 -4.26 10.31 -3.38
CA PHE A 116 -5.42 10.10 -4.27
C PHE A 116 -6.73 9.88 -3.51
N ASN A 117 -6.71 9.84 -2.18
CA ASN A 117 -7.93 9.76 -1.40
C ASN A 117 -8.74 11.05 -1.52
N ALA A 118 -10.06 10.95 -1.56
CA ALA A 118 -10.97 12.09 -1.64
C ALA A 118 -10.90 12.99 -0.39
N ALA A 119 -10.53 12.44 0.76
CA ALA A 119 -10.24 13.13 2.01
C ALA A 119 -9.35 12.23 2.88
N GLN A 120 -8.77 12.80 3.92
CA GLN A 120 -7.85 12.11 4.81
C GLN A 120 -8.49 11.82 6.16
N PHE A 121 -7.91 10.88 6.92
CA PHE A 121 -8.47 10.18 8.07
C PHE A 121 -9.67 9.29 7.70
N TRP A 122 -10.00 8.34 8.57
CA TRP A 122 -11.13 7.43 8.39
C TRP A 122 -12.50 8.12 8.32
N ASP A 123 -12.61 9.30 8.90
CA ASP A 123 -13.84 10.13 8.96
C ASP A 123 -13.82 11.29 7.96
N GLY A 124 -12.80 11.42 7.13
CA GLY A 124 -12.70 12.43 6.10
C GLY A 124 -12.55 13.88 6.62
N ARG A 125 -12.14 14.07 7.89
CA ARG A 125 -12.09 15.39 8.53
C ARG A 125 -10.99 16.33 8.04
N ALA A 126 -10.00 15.82 7.27
CA ALA A 126 -8.98 16.64 6.65
C ALA A 126 -9.11 16.57 5.12
N ALA A 127 -9.08 17.71 4.47
CA ALA A 127 -9.28 17.82 3.02
C ALA A 127 -8.10 17.28 2.22
N ASP A 128 -6.89 17.41 2.76
CA ASP A 128 -5.66 17.02 2.08
C ASP A 128 -4.59 16.49 3.06
N LEU A 129 -3.45 16.06 2.52
CA LEU A 129 -2.33 15.54 3.33
C LEU A 129 -1.65 16.61 4.18
N ALA A 130 -1.64 17.88 3.75
CA ALA A 130 -1.01 18.96 4.50
C ALA A 130 -1.82 19.29 5.76
N GLU A 131 -3.14 19.24 5.66
CA GLU A 131 -4.02 19.38 6.81
C GLU A 131 -3.95 18.14 7.73
N GLN A 132 -3.96 16.95 7.14
CA GLN A 132 -3.88 15.70 7.88
C GLN A 132 -2.63 15.61 8.76
N ALA A 133 -1.45 15.95 8.23
CA ALA A 133 -0.17 15.81 8.91
C ALA A 133 -0.08 16.62 10.22
N LYS A 134 -0.85 17.69 10.36
CA LYS A 134 -0.88 18.52 11.58
C LYS A 134 -1.52 17.78 12.77
N GLY A 135 -2.50 16.93 12.51
CA GLY A 135 -3.25 16.23 13.55
C GLY A 135 -2.39 15.30 14.40
N PRO A 136 -1.73 14.29 13.82
CA PRO A 136 -0.90 13.33 14.56
C PRO A 136 0.24 13.97 15.34
N VAL A 137 0.86 15.02 14.81
CA VAL A 137 1.94 15.75 15.50
C VAL A 137 1.45 16.31 16.82
N GLN A 138 0.25 16.91 16.86
CA GLN A 138 -0.32 17.56 18.03
C GLN A 138 -1.10 16.61 18.95
N ALA A 139 -1.52 15.45 18.46
CA ALA A 139 -2.36 14.51 19.22
C ALA A 139 -1.57 13.90 20.39
N SER A 140 -2.09 14.08 21.61
CA SER A 140 -1.44 13.63 22.85
C SER A 140 -1.20 12.13 22.92
N VAL A 141 -2.03 11.33 22.26
CA VAL A 141 -1.91 9.86 22.19
C VAL A 141 -1.05 9.39 21.03
N GLU A 142 -0.64 10.27 20.11
CA GLU A 142 0.18 9.96 18.94
C GLU A 142 1.62 10.49 19.11
N MET A 143 1.88 11.76 18.79
CA MET A 143 3.24 12.35 18.89
C MET A 143 3.38 13.35 20.02
N SER A 144 2.31 14.04 20.40
CA SER A 144 2.24 14.95 21.57
C SER A 144 3.23 16.13 21.53
N SER A 145 3.50 16.69 20.34
CA SER A 145 4.42 17.83 20.14
C SER A 145 3.76 19.18 20.41
#